data_8b2dcba6e19ce6d20c0cc070ae2a6cda
#
_entry.id   8b2dcba6e19ce6d20c0cc070ae2a6cda
#
_cell.length_a   1.000
_cell.length_b   1.000
_cell.length_c   1.000
_cell.angle_alpha   90.00
_cell.angle_beta   90.00
_cell.angle_gamma   90.00
#
_symmetry.space_group_name_H-M   'P 1'
#
loop_
_entity.id
_entity.type
_entity.pdbx_description
1 polymer ?
#
loop_
_entity_poly.entity_id
_entity_poly.type
_entity_poly.pdbx_seq_one_letter_code
_entity_poly.pdbx_strand_id
1 'polypeptide(L)'
;MRIAVIGSGISGLGAAYLLNPAVDVHLFECASRLGGHSNTVDADFGGTKVPVDTGFIVFNPLNYPNLLSMFDRLNVPWIDTDMSFSVSLRNGGCEYSGSLRGLVAQPANLVRPRFWSMLGDLTRFYRTGYNAAFDGPANESLDAFIEREGYSDAFVEDHLLPMGAAIWSCSATTMREYPVRSLLQFMNNHKLLHFFNRPTWRTVQGGSREYVNRIAASLGGTGGGRIHLSSRITGIRRDQGGVILSIDGDGDVWFDKVIMAAHADQSLKLISDATQQERDILSSFRFQPNRAVLHSDPSLMPQRRSAWGAWNYIGEGGGDAGLCLTYWMNKLQSIDMAYPLYETLNPHRDTREDLVHASINYDHAVIDQSATAGQQ
;
A
#
# COMPACT_ATOMS: atom_id res chain seq x y z
N MET A 1 -13.98 -27.79 16.16
CA MET A 1 -12.76 -27.60 15.35
C MET A 1 -12.07 -26.34 15.87
N ARG A 2 -10.80 -26.44 16.18
CA ARG A 2 -9.95 -25.37 16.71
C ARG A 2 -8.99 -24.90 15.62
N ILE A 3 -9.04 -23.63 15.24
CA ILE A 3 -8.26 -23.07 14.13
C ILE A 3 -7.32 -21.97 14.63
N ALA A 4 -6.04 -22.07 14.28
CA ALA A 4 -5.09 -20.98 14.48
C ALA A 4 -5.04 -20.08 13.23
N VAL A 5 -5.02 -18.76 13.44
CA VAL A 5 -4.76 -17.76 12.41
C VAL A 5 -3.49 -17.01 12.77
N ILE A 6 -2.50 -17.03 11.89
CA ILE A 6 -1.16 -16.46 12.14
C ILE A 6 -1.01 -15.15 11.40
N GLY A 7 -0.91 -14.07 12.17
CA GLY A 7 -0.87 -12.69 11.68
C GLY A 7 -2.21 -11.98 11.79
N SER A 8 -2.21 -10.77 12.31
CA SER A 8 -3.40 -9.94 12.55
C SER A 8 -3.56 -8.78 11.56
N GLY A 9 -2.93 -8.86 10.39
CA GLY A 9 -3.25 -7.97 9.27
C GLY A 9 -4.70 -8.18 8.81
N ILE A 10 -5.15 -7.41 7.83
CA ILE A 10 -6.55 -7.48 7.34
C ILE A 10 -6.94 -8.90 6.89
N SER A 11 -6.01 -9.68 6.33
CA SER A 11 -6.26 -11.07 5.93
C SER A 11 -6.59 -11.97 7.13
N GLY A 12 -5.77 -11.89 8.19
CA GLY A 12 -5.99 -12.69 9.41
C GLY A 12 -7.19 -12.24 10.20
N LEU A 13 -7.39 -10.93 10.36
CA LEU A 13 -8.57 -10.37 11.00
C LEU A 13 -9.85 -10.76 10.25
N GLY A 14 -9.85 -10.66 8.92
CA GLY A 14 -11.00 -11.05 8.09
C GLY A 14 -11.30 -12.54 8.18
N ALA A 15 -10.27 -13.38 8.12
CA ALA A 15 -10.42 -14.83 8.30
C ALA A 15 -10.98 -15.19 9.68
N ALA A 16 -10.42 -14.61 10.74
CA ALA A 16 -10.88 -14.83 12.11
C ALA A 16 -12.33 -14.38 12.31
N TYR A 17 -12.69 -13.21 11.80
CA TYR A 17 -14.05 -12.67 11.85
C TYR A 17 -15.07 -13.61 11.18
N LEU A 18 -14.75 -14.09 9.97
CA LEU A 18 -15.67 -14.94 9.22
C LEU A 18 -15.83 -16.34 9.81
N LEU A 19 -14.79 -16.86 10.44
CA LEU A 19 -14.77 -18.21 11.01
C LEU A 19 -15.33 -18.26 12.43
N ASN A 20 -15.18 -17.20 13.19
CA ASN A 20 -15.54 -17.15 14.63
C ASN A 20 -16.96 -17.68 14.98
N PRO A 21 -18.01 -17.41 14.17
CA PRO A 21 -19.33 -17.94 14.49
C PRO A 21 -19.46 -19.46 14.42
N ALA A 22 -18.57 -20.14 13.66
CA ALA A 22 -18.70 -21.57 13.34
C ALA A 22 -17.67 -22.45 14.04
N VAL A 23 -16.51 -21.90 14.43
CA VAL A 23 -15.39 -22.67 14.97
C VAL A 23 -14.65 -21.90 16.07
N ASP A 24 -13.85 -22.62 16.86
CA ASP A 24 -12.99 -22.03 17.89
C ASP A 24 -11.73 -21.45 17.24
N VAL A 25 -11.71 -20.14 17.04
CA VAL A 25 -10.63 -19.40 16.35
C VAL A 25 -9.68 -18.78 17.35
N HIS A 26 -8.37 -19.00 17.15
CA HIS A 26 -7.30 -18.33 17.89
C HIS A 26 -6.42 -17.53 16.95
N LEU A 27 -6.37 -16.20 17.16
CA LEU A 27 -5.59 -15.27 16.36
C LEU A 27 -4.27 -14.95 17.08
N PHE A 28 -3.15 -15.21 16.42
CA PHE A 28 -1.81 -14.98 16.93
C PHE A 28 -1.14 -13.80 16.22
N GLU A 29 -0.58 -12.88 17.01
CA GLU A 29 0.13 -11.71 16.53
C GLU A 29 1.44 -11.53 17.32
N CYS A 30 2.55 -11.39 16.59
CA CYS A 30 3.86 -11.20 17.21
C CYS A 30 4.08 -9.80 17.79
N ALA A 31 3.36 -8.80 17.24
CA ALA A 31 3.39 -7.43 17.75
C ALA A 31 2.47 -7.27 18.99
N SER A 32 2.65 -6.17 19.71
CA SER A 32 1.79 -5.78 20.83
C SER A 32 0.46 -5.13 20.40
N ARG A 33 0.21 -5.01 19.09
CA ARG A 33 -1.00 -4.43 18.49
C ARG A 33 -1.52 -5.28 17.35
N LEU A 34 -2.81 -5.21 17.11
CA LEU A 34 -3.48 -5.78 15.93
C LEU A 34 -3.35 -4.84 14.71
N GLY A 35 -3.66 -5.39 13.54
CA GLY A 35 -3.94 -4.64 12.31
C GLY A 35 -2.86 -4.71 11.24
N GLY A 36 -1.61 -5.05 11.56
CA GLY A 36 -0.53 -5.05 10.57
C GLY A 36 -0.38 -3.68 9.90
N HIS A 37 -0.58 -3.58 8.58
CA HIS A 37 -0.59 -2.32 7.83
C HIS A 37 -1.84 -1.45 8.09
N SER A 38 -2.88 -1.96 8.71
CA SER A 38 -3.98 -1.16 9.28
C SER A 38 -3.51 -0.55 10.59
N ASN A 39 -2.76 0.55 10.49
CA ASN A 39 -2.03 1.14 11.60
C ASN A 39 -2.33 2.63 11.74
N THR A 40 -3.17 2.95 12.72
CA THR A 40 -3.50 4.34 13.07
C THR A 40 -2.62 4.79 14.23
N VAL A 41 -1.86 5.86 14.03
CA VAL A 41 -1.00 6.52 15.03
C VAL A 41 -1.68 7.80 15.50
N ASP A 42 -1.59 8.11 16.77
CA ASP A 42 -2.06 9.40 17.31
C ASP A 42 -0.91 10.42 17.26
N ALA A 43 -1.00 11.39 16.34
CA ALA A 43 -0.09 12.53 16.32
C ALA A 43 -0.47 13.49 17.45
N ASP A 44 0.48 13.85 18.32
CA ASP A 44 0.24 14.72 19.47
C ASP A 44 0.60 16.18 19.16
N PHE A 45 -0.37 17.07 19.34
CA PHE A 45 -0.24 18.50 19.19
C PHE A 45 -0.51 19.20 20.53
N GLY A 46 0.41 19.05 21.47
CA GLY A 46 0.30 19.70 22.79
C GLY A 46 -0.87 19.19 23.62
N GLY A 47 -1.13 17.87 23.57
CA GLY A 47 -2.22 17.18 24.29
C GLY A 47 -3.43 16.88 23.41
N THR A 48 -3.55 17.47 22.21
CA THR A 48 -4.58 17.10 21.25
C THR A 48 -4.05 15.96 20.37
N LYS A 49 -4.67 14.79 20.47
CA LYS A 49 -4.33 13.60 19.68
C LYS A 49 -5.13 13.54 18.40
N VAL A 50 -4.45 13.50 17.27
CA VAL A 50 -5.04 13.40 15.95
C VAL A 50 -4.75 12.00 15.37
N PRO A 51 -5.76 11.16 15.10
CA PRO A 51 -5.57 9.84 14.53
C PRO A 51 -5.17 9.91 13.06
N VAL A 52 -4.08 9.24 12.69
CA VAL A 52 -3.54 9.21 11.32
C VAL A 52 -3.20 7.79 10.94
N ASP A 53 -3.71 7.31 9.81
CA ASP A 53 -3.29 6.04 9.23
C ASP A 53 -1.94 6.16 8.56
N THR A 54 -1.06 5.18 8.80
CA THR A 54 0.31 5.17 8.29
C THR A 54 0.61 3.98 7.37
N GLY A 55 -0.38 3.20 7.02
CA GLY A 55 -0.24 2.06 6.11
C GLY A 55 -1.41 1.99 5.14
N PHE A 56 -2.51 1.35 5.52
CA PHE A 56 -3.72 1.32 4.69
C PHE A 56 -4.60 2.54 4.99
N ILE A 57 -4.75 3.45 4.01
CA ILE A 57 -5.39 4.75 4.19
C ILE A 57 -6.73 4.84 3.45
N VAL A 58 -6.80 4.35 2.20
CA VAL A 58 -7.91 4.61 1.28
C VAL A 58 -8.41 3.37 0.58
N PHE A 59 -9.69 3.36 0.23
CA PHE A 59 -10.36 2.32 -0.53
C PHE A 59 -11.44 2.93 -1.44
N ASN A 60 -12.00 2.13 -2.35
CA ASN A 60 -13.13 2.56 -3.19
C ASN A 60 -14.14 1.43 -3.39
N PRO A 61 -15.41 1.75 -3.68
CA PRO A 61 -16.47 0.74 -3.81
C PRO A 61 -16.27 -0.24 -4.96
N LEU A 62 -15.58 0.19 -6.02
CA LEU A 62 -15.39 -0.62 -7.21
C LEU A 62 -14.44 -1.81 -6.97
N ASN A 63 -13.34 -1.56 -6.24
CA ASN A 63 -12.25 -2.52 -6.08
C ASN A 63 -12.27 -3.27 -4.75
N TYR A 64 -13.05 -2.80 -3.77
CA TYR A 64 -13.07 -3.34 -2.40
C TYR A 64 -14.48 -3.81 -1.94
N PRO A 65 -15.24 -4.60 -2.76
CA PRO A 65 -16.62 -4.95 -2.41
C PRO A 65 -16.72 -5.78 -1.13
N ASN A 66 -15.78 -6.70 -0.91
CA ASN A 66 -15.77 -7.55 0.30
C ASN A 66 -15.42 -6.75 1.56
N LEU A 67 -14.47 -5.80 1.46
CA LEU A 67 -14.13 -4.90 2.55
C LEU A 67 -15.32 -4.03 2.95
N LEU A 68 -16.02 -3.46 1.97
CA LEU A 68 -17.23 -2.68 2.21
C LEU A 68 -18.33 -3.50 2.84
N SER A 69 -18.58 -4.72 2.36
CA SER A 69 -19.57 -5.63 2.99
C SER A 69 -19.22 -5.94 4.44
N MET A 70 -17.94 -6.07 4.77
CA MET A 70 -17.48 -6.24 6.15
C MET A 70 -17.68 -4.95 6.94
N PHE A 71 -17.37 -3.78 6.38
CA PHE A 71 -17.57 -2.48 7.03
C PHE A 71 -19.06 -2.22 7.35
N ASP A 72 -19.96 -2.53 6.41
CA ASP A 72 -21.40 -2.41 6.60
C ASP A 72 -21.87 -3.28 7.77
N ARG A 73 -21.43 -4.55 7.84
CA ARG A 73 -21.79 -5.48 8.94
C ARG A 73 -21.25 -5.03 10.30
N LEU A 74 -20.09 -4.40 10.30
CA LEU A 74 -19.42 -3.91 11.51
C LEU A 74 -19.81 -2.46 11.84
N ASN A 75 -20.64 -1.80 11.03
CA ASN A 75 -20.99 -0.38 11.14
C ASN A 75 -19.75 0.53 11.20
N VAL A 76 -18.74 0.26 10.38
CA VAL A 76 -17.52 1.07 10.30
C VAL A 76 -17.81 2.37 9.57
N PRO A 77 -17.60 3.55 10.18
CA PRO A 77 -17.85 4.82 9.53
C PRO A 77 -16.75 5.15 8.51
N TRP A 78 -17.13 5.71 7.38
CA TRP A 78 -16.21 6.16 6.34
C TRP A 78 -16.68 7.47 5.72
N ILE A 79 -15.75 8.20 5.11
CA ILE A 79 -15.99 9.46 4.39
C ILE A 79 -15.33 9.42 3.03
N ASP A 80 -15.83 10.24 2.10
CA ASP A 80 -15.20 10.44 0.81
C ASP A 80 -13.88 11.20 0.97
N THR A 81 -12.90 10.89 0.09
CA THR A 81 -11.57 11.50 0.11
C THR A 81 -11.04 11.82 -1.28
N ASP A 82 -9.99 12.60 -1.32
CA ASP A 82 -9.27 12.99 -2.54
C ASP A 82 -8.04 12.10 -2.75
N MET A 83 -7.88 11.59 -3.97
CA MET A 83 -6.73 10.77 -4.40
C MET A 83 -5.96 11.45 -5.53
N SER A 84 -5.85 12.78 -5.48
CA SER A 84 -5.09 13.54 -6.47
C SER A 84 -3.59 13.22 -6.38
N PHE A 85 -2.98 13.04 -7.54
CA PHE A 85 -1.55 12.75 -7.70
C PHE A 85 -0.81 13.98 -8.19
N SER A 86 0.37 14.20 -7.66
CA SER A 86 1.28 15.32 -7.98
C SER A 86 2.70 14.81 -8.18
N VAL A 87 3.44 15.50 -9.00
CA VAL A 87 4.85 15.24 -9.31
C VAL A 87 5.66 16.50 -9.11
N SER A 88 6.76 16.40 -8.37
CA SER A 88 7.79 17.43 -8.22
C SER A 88 9.16 16.82 -8.54
N LEU A 89 9.76 17.26 -9.63
CA LEU A 89 11.03 16.75 -10.14
C LEU A 89 12.09 17.84 -10.23
N ARG A 90 13.34 17.41 -10.20
CA ARG A 90 14.49 18.30 -10.42
C ARG A 90 14.46 19.49 -9.47
N ASN A 91 14.26 19.20 -8.18
CA ASN A 91 14.17 20.19 -7.10
C ASN A 91 13.19 21.33 -7.42
N GLY A 92 11.94 20.96 -7.82
CA GLY A 92 10.89 21.93 -8.18
C GLY A 92 11.03 22.51 -9.59
N GLY A 93 11.98 22.00 -10.39
CA GLY A 93 12.16 22.38 -11.80
C GLY A 93 10.98 21.99 -12.70
N CYS A 94 10.24 20.92 -12.33
CA CYS A 94 9.00 20.51 -12.98
C CYS A 94 7.99 20.07 -11.92
N GLU A 95 6.94 20.85 -11.72
CA GLU A 95 5.87 20.55 -10.78
C GLU A 95 4.51 20.66 -11.45
N TYR A 96 3.67 19.66 -11.22
CA TYR A 96 2.28 19.63 -11.67
C TYR A 96 1.46 18.62 -10.88
N SER A 97 0.14 18.72 -10.95
CA SER A 97 -0.77 17.68 -10.47
C SER A 97 -1.90 17.42 -11.47
N GLY A 98 -2.63 16.30 -11.29
CA GLY A 98 -3.65 15.83 -12.23
C GLY A 98 -4.93 16.67 -12.31
N SER A 99 -5.04 17.81 -11.61
CA SER A 99 -6.15 18.75 -11.74
C SER A 99 -5.85 19.84 -12.78
N LEU A 100 -6.88 20.46 -13.35
CA LEU A 100 -6.68 21.56 -14.31
C LEU A 100 -5.83 22.71 -13.73
N ARG A 101 -6.06 23.06 -12.46
CA ARG A 101 -5.23 24.06 -11.76
C ARG A 101 -3.83 23.55 -11.50
N GLY A 102 -3.69 22.29 -11.19
CA GLY A 102 -2.40 21.64 -10.92
C GLY A 102 -1.53 21.50 -12.17
N LEU A 103 -2.11 21.27 -13.35
CA LEU A 103 -1.35 21.26 -14.62
C LEU A 103 -0.69 22.61 -14.92
N VAL A 104 -1.32 23.71 -14.53
CA VAL A 104 -0.78 25.07 -14.70
C VAL A 104 -0.13 25.64 -13.42
N ALA A 105 0.09 24.81 -12.41
CA ALA A 105 0.69 25.23 -11.14
C ALA A 105 2.08 25.86 -11.31
N GLN A 106 2.80 25.44 -12.35
CA GLN A 106 4.05 26.05 -12.78
C GLN A 106 3.90 26.61 -14.21
N PRO A 107 3.62 27.90 -14.38
CA PRO A 107 3.41 28.49 -15.71
C PRO A 107 4.54 28.25 -16.70
N ALA A 108 5.79 28.18 -16.24
CA ALA A 108 6.93 27.88 -17.07
C ALA A 108 6.82 26.51 -17.79
N ASN A 109 6.03 25.56 -17.30
CA ASN A 109 5.81 24.28 -17.98
C ASN A 109 5.08 24.49 -19.32
N LEU A 110 4.21 25.49 -19.42
CA LEU A 110 3.41 25.72 -20.62
C LEU A 110 4.25 26.14 -21.85
N VAL A 111 5.47 26.65 -21.63
CA VAL A 111 6.39 27.02 -22.72
C VAL A 111 7.49 25.98 -22.95
N ARG A 112 7.44 24.83 -22.25
CA ARG A 112 8.44 23.75 -22.38
C ARG A 112 7.97 22.65 -23.34
N PRO A 113 8.67 22.38 -24.45
CA PRO A 113 8.30 21.30 -25.37
C PRO A 113 8.21 19.92 -24.66
N ARG A 114 9.11 19.63 -23.71
CA ARG A 114 9.11 18.40 -22.92
C ARG A 114 7.79 18.16 -22.18
N PHE A 115 7.18 19.20 -21.62
CA PHE A 115 5.91 19.09 -20.91
C PHE A 115 4.74 18.74 -21.85
N TRP A 116 4.72 19.32 -23.06
CA TRP A 116 3.71 18.98 -24.06
C TRP A 116 3.91 17.59 -24.66
N SER A 117 5.15 17.14 -24.84
CA SER A 117 5.46 15.76 -25.24
C SER A 117 4.93 14.78 -24.20
N MET A 118 5.19 15.02 -22.90
CA MET A 118 4.63 14.24 -21.80
C MET A 118 3.10 14.16 -21.86
N LEU A 119 2.40 15.28 -22.00
CA LEU A 119 0.93 15.31 -22.05
C LEU A 119 0.36 14.62 -23.29
N GLY A 120 1.05 14.71 -24.44
CA GLY A 120 0.69 14.03 -25.66
C GLY A 120 0.72 12.51 -25.49
N ASP A 121 1.83 12.01 -24.95
CA ASP A 121 2.01 10.58 -24.70
C ASP A 121 1.13 10.06 -23.55
N LEU A 122 0.89 10.86 -22.51
CA LEU A 122 -0.09 10.56 -21.48
C LEU A 122 -1.49 10.32 -22.07
N THR A 123 -1.89 11.20 -22.99
CA THR A 123 -3.18 11.07 -23.68
C THR A 123 -3.24 9.83 -24.56
N ARG A 124 -2.16 9.53 -25.28
CA ARG A 124 -2.01 8.31 -26.09
C ARG A 124 -2.07 7.06 -25.20
N PHE A 125 -1.30 7.04 -24.14
CA PHE A 125 -1.26 5.93 -23.17
C PHE A 125 -2.64 5.63 -22.55
N TYR A 126 -3.38 6.64 -22.17
CA TYR A 126 -4.73 6.45 -21.60
C TYR A 126 -5.73 5.90 -22.64
N ARG A 127 -5.57 6.23 -23.93
CA ARG A 127 -6.46 5.77 -25.00
C ARG A 127 -6.13 4.39 -25.52
N THR A 128 -4.86 4.07 -25.67
CA THR A 128 -4.41 2.87 -26.42
C THR A 128 -3.52 1.94 -25.63
N GLY A 129 -2.88 2.39 -24.54
CA GLY A 129 -1.86 1.64 -23.81
C GLY A 129 -2.37 0.29 -23.28
N TYR A 130 -3.61 0.25 -22.77
CA TYR A 130 -4.19 -1.00 -22.28
C TYR A 130 -4.28 -2.06 -23.38
N ASN A 131 -4.88 -1.72 -24.53
CA ASN A 131 -5.01 -2.65 -25.64
C ASN A 131 -3.61 -3.03 -26.20
N ALA A 132 -2.71 -2.06 -26.37
CA ALA A 132 -1.38 -2.30 -26.87
C ALA A 132 -0.57 -3.28 -26.00
N ALA A 133 -0.75 -3.25 -24.67
CA ALA A 133 -0.10 -4.20 -23.78
C ALA A 133 -0.68 -5.63 -23.94
N PHE A 134 -1.98 -5.76 -24.19
CA PHE A 134 -2.62 -7.07 -24.37
C PHE A 134 -2.44 -7.64 -25.77
N ASP A 135 -2.19 -6.79 -26.77
CA ASP A 135 -1.82 -7.19 -28.14
C ASP A 135 -0.33 -7.60 -28.24
N GLY A 136 0.51 -7.17 -27.30
CA GLY A 136 1.93 -7.50 -27.23
C GLY A 136 2.25 -8.86 -26.58
N PRO A 137 3.55 -9.16 -26.32
CA PRO A 137 3.97 -10.38 -25.64
C PRO A 137 3.39 -10.53 -24.23
N ALA A 138 3.07 -11.76 -23.82
CA ALA A 138 2.42 -12.02 -22.53
C ALA A 138 3.30 -11.64 -21.33
N ASN A 139 4.62 -11.83 -21.43
CA ASN A 139 5.60 -11.58 -20.38
C ASN A 139 6.44 -10.32 -20.64
N GLU A 140 5.88 -9.35 -21.36
CA GLU A 140 6.55 -8.11 -21.69
C GLU A 140 6.77 -7.26 -20.42
N SER A 141 8.01 -6.78 -20.22
CA SER A 141 8.31 -5.81 -19.18
C SER A 141 7.78 -4.42 -19.56
N LEU A 142 7.61 -3.55 -18.59
CA LEU A 142 7.25 -2.14 -18.84
C LEU A 142 8.30 -1.46 -19.73
N ASP A 143 9.59 -1.75 -19.53
CA ASP A 143 10.68 -1.16 -20.32
C ASP A 143 10.60 -1.57 -21.80
N ALA A 144 10.43 -2.87 -22.08
CA ALA A 144 10.25 -3.37 -23.45
C ALA A 144 8.99 -2.79 -24.13
N PHE A 145 7.91 -2.65 -23.36
CA PHE A 145 6.68 -2.01 -23.85
C PHE A 145 6.88 -0.53 -24.19
N ILE A 146 7.60 0.23 -23.35
CA ILE A 146 7.94 1.63 -23.60
C ILE A 146 8.71 1.78 -24.90
N GLU A 147 9.73 0.94 -25.12
CA GLU A 147 10.53 0.94 -26.35
C GLU A 147 9.69 0.58 -27.57
N ARG A 148 8.92 -0.50 -27.51
CA ARG A 148 8.07 -0.96 -28.61
C ARG A 148 7.04 0.06 -29.05
N GLU A 149 6.41 0.73 -28.09
CA GLU A 149 5.40 1.75 -28.38
C GLU A 149 6.01 3.12 -28.69
N GLY A 150 7.32 3.31 -28.47
CA GLY A 150 8.02 4.56 -28.75
C GLY A 150 7.50 5.73 -27.91
N TYR A 151 7.33 5.52 -26.62
CA TYR A 151 6.98 6.61 -25.70
C TYR A 151 8.19 7.51 -25.46
N SER A 152 7.93 8.81 -25.32
CA SER A 152 9.00 9.80 -25.08
C SER A 152 9.56 9.68 -23.66
N ASP A 153 10.85 9.98 -23.49
CA ASP A 153 11.49 10.10 -22.17
C ASP A 153 10.75 11.08 -21.27
N ALA A 154 10.13 12.10 -21.85
CA ALA A 154 9.34 13.07 -21.11
C ALA A 154 8.13 12.42 -20.42
N PHE A 155 7.41 11.54 -21.09
CA PHE A 155 6.29 10.81 -20.51
C PHE A 155 6.76 9.76 -19.50
N VAL A 156 7.77 8.99 -19.89
CA VAL A 156 8.30 7.90 -19.06
C VAL A 156 8.85 8.42 -17.73
N GLU A 157 9.77 9.40 -17.78
CA GLU A 157 10.48 9.87 -16.60
C GLU A 157 9.68 10.87 -15.77
N ASP A 158 8.86 11.71 -16.41
CA ASP A 158 8.16 12.78 -15.71
C ASP A 158 6.74 12.38 -15.28
N HIS A 159 6.20 11.22 -15.73
CA HIS A 159 4.86 10.77 -15.35
C HIS A 159 4.74 9.26 -15.07
N LEU A 160 5.07 8.39 -16.04
CA LEU A 160 4.74 6.96 -15.96
C LEU A 160 5.49 6.27 -14.82
N LEU A 161 6.81 6.43 -14.76
CA LEU A 161 7.63 5.85 -13.70
C LEU A 161 7.33 6.46 -12.32
N PRO A 162 7.20 7.79 -12.14
CA PRO A 162 6.73 8.40 -10.90
C PRO A 162 5.41 7.84 -10.41
N MET A 163 4.42 7.68 -11.30
CA MET A 163 3.10 7.16 -10.95
C MET A 163 3.16 5.68 -10.57
N GLY A 164 3.85 4.87 -11.36
CA GLY A 164 4.04 3.44 -11.07
C GLY A 164 4.80 3.23 -9.75
N ALA A 165 5.91 3.92 -9.57
CA ALA A 165 6.70 3.85 -8.34
C ALA A 165 5.88 4.26 -7.09
N ALA A 166 5.04 5.29 -7.21
CA ALA A 166 4.16 5.72 -6.13
C ALA A 166 3.10 4.67 -5.76
N ILE A 167 2.53 3.96 -6.76
CA ILE A 167 1.51 2.93 -6.53
C ILE A 167 2.11 1.68 -5.87
N TRP A 168 3.30 1.24 -6.32
CA TRP A 168 3.92 0.00 -5.84
C TRP A 168 5.01 0.20 -4.80
N SER A 169 5.24 1.42 -4.35
CA SER A 169 6.27 1.78 -3.35
C SER A 169 7.65 1.22 -3.69
N CYS A 170 8.03 1.23 -4.97
CA CYS A 170 9.29 0.72 -5.50
C CYS A 170 10.08 1.80 -6.23
N SER A 171 11.37 1.51 -6.56
CA SER A 171 12.19 2.42 -7.36
C SER A 171 11.72 2.47 -8.83
N ALA A 172 12.09 3.54 -9.53
CA ALA A 172 11.82 3.66 -10.97
C ALA A 172 12.50 2.52 -11.76
N THR A 173 13.69 2.08 -11.35
CA THR A 173 14.40 0.95 -11.95
C THR A 173 13.60 -0.34 -11.79
N THR A 174 13.15 -0.65 -10.58
CA THR A 174 12.30 -1.82 -10.33
C THR A 174 11.01 -1.75 -11.15
N MET A 175 10.42 -0.56 -11.29
CA MET A 175 9.19 -0.37 -12.06
C MET A 175 9.35 -0.74 -13.54
N ARG A 176 10.52 -0.52 -14.14
CA ARG A 176 10.80 -0.89 -15.54
C ARG A 176 10.73 -2.40 -15.80
N GLU A 177 11.06 -3.21 -14.79
CA GLU A 177 11.01 -4.68 -14.86
C GLU A 177 9.60 -5.24 -14.66
N TYR A 178 8.62 -4.41 -14.30
CA TYR A 178 7.26 -4.86 -14.01
C TYR A 178 6.57 -5.45 -15.25
N PRO A 179 5.77 -6.53 -15.10
CA PRO A 179 4.94 -7.05 -16.19
C PRO A 179 3.91 -6.00 -16.60
N VAL A 180 4.01 -5.49 -17.83
CA VAL A 180 3.17 -4.38 -18.30
C VAL A 180 1.68 -4.71 -18.26
N ARG A 181 1.31 -5.98 -18.55
CA ARG A 181 -0.11 -6.40 -18.48
C ARG A 181 -0.67 -6.29 -17.07
N SER A 182 0.09 -6.70 -16.04
CA SER A 182 -0.33 -6.59 -14.64
C SER A 182 -0.48 -5.13 -14.22
N LEU A 183 0.47 -4.28 -14.61
CA LEU A 183 0.42 -2.84 -14.38
C LEU A 183 -0.85 -2.22 -14.99
N LEU A 184 -1.08 -2.44 -16.28
CA LEU A 184 -2.19 -1.80 -16.98
C LEU A 184 -3.54 -2.41 -16.60
N GLN A 185 -3.60 -3.69 -16.26
CA GLN A 185 -4.79 -4.31 -15.70
C GLN A 185 -5.18 -3.65 -14.36
N PHE A 186 -4.21 -3.45 -13.47
CA PHE A 186 -4.44 -2.74 -12.22
C PHE A 186 -4.92 -1.31 -12.46
N MET A 187 -4.22 -0.56 -13.32
CA MET A 187 -4.59 0.83 -13.64
C MET A 187 -6.00 0.90 -14.25
N ASN A 188 -6.36 -0.03 -15.13
CA ASN A 188 -7.69 -0.09 -15.72
C ASN A 188 -8.78 -0.43 -14.69
N ASN A 189 -8.53 -1.41 -13.83
CA ASN A 189 -9.47 -1.82 -12.77
C ASN A 189 -9.76 -0.64 -11.82
N HIS A 190 -8.75 0.15 -11.49
CA HIS A 190 -8.86 1.34 -10.63
C HIS A 190 -9.28 2.62 -11.38
N LYS A 191 -9.60 2.51 -12.67
CA LYS A 191 -9.96 3.65 -13.55
C LYS A 191 -8.89 4.75 -13.60
N LEU A 192 -7.63 4.40 -13.40
CA LEU A 192 -6.50 5.35 -13.46
C LEU A 192 -6.17 5.76 -14.90
N LEU A 193 -6.55 4.94 -15.90
CA LEU A 193 -6.42 5.24 -17.33
C LEU A 193 -7.56 6.14 -17.86
N HIS A 194 -8.37 6.72 -17.00
CA HIS A 194 -9.49 7.56 -17.38
C HIS A 194 -9.30 8.99 -16.89
N PHE A 195 -9.62 9.98 -17.73
CA PHE A 195 -9.65 11.38 -17.31
C PHE A 195 -10.91 11.72 -16.50
N PHE A 196 -12.01 11.02 -16.78
CA PHE A 196 -13.33 11.24 -16.18
C PHE A 196 -13.90 9.91 -15.65
N ASN A 197 -14.96 9.99 -14.84
CA ASN A 197 -15.64 8.82 -14.28
C ASN A 197 -14.74 7.92 -13.41
N ARG A 198 -13.81 8.53 -12.69
CA ARG A 198 -13.01 7.84 -11.69
C ARG A 198 -13.88 7.49 -10.47
N PRO A 199 -13.63 6.37 -9.77
CA PRO A 199 -14.37 6.04 -8.56
C PRO A 199 -14.10 7.08 -7.48
N THR A 200 -15.12 7.35 -6.65
CA THR A 200 -14.92 8.12 -5.42
C THR A 200 -14.13 7.27 -4.44
N TRP A 201 -13.01 7.80 -3.99
CA TRP A 201 -12.21 7.18 -2.95
C TRP A 201 -12.75 7.51 -1.57
N ARG A 202 -12.50 6.64 -0.62
CA ARG A 202 -12.99 6.71 0.74
C ARG A 202 -11.87 6.42 1.73
N THR A 203 -12.02 6.93 2.94
CA THR A 203 -11.16 6.63 4.09
C THR A 203 -12.03 6.33 5.31
N VAL A 204 -11.50 5.56 6.25
CA VAL A 204 -12.21 5.24 7.50
C VAL A 204 -12.17 6.46 8.42
N GLN A 205 -13.32 6.91 8.88
CA GLN A 205 -13.40 8.00 9.86
C GLN A 205 -12.88 7.51 11.23
N GLY A 206 -11.88 8.20 11.78
CA GLY A 206 -11.17 7.77 13.00
C GLY A 206 -9.97 6.84 12.75
N GLY A 207 -9.73 6.51 11.48
CA GLY A 207 -8.62 5.66 11.03
C GLY A 207 -8.96 4.18 10.98
N SER A 208 -8.05 3.42 10.40
CA SER A 208 -8.20 1.97 10.19
C SER A 208 -8.35 1.17 11.50
N ARG A 209 -7.91 1.72 12.64
CA ARG A 209 -8.14 1.14 13.97
C ARG A 209 -9.62 0.88 14.27
N GLU A 210 -10.55 1.62 13.66
CA GLU A 210 -11.98 1.46 13.89
C GLU A 210 -12.47 0.06 13.50
N TYR A 211 -12.13 -0.43 12.31
CA TYR A 211 -12.52 -1.78 11.95
C TYR A 211 -11.69 -2.86 12.64
N VAL A 212 -10.41 -2.59 12.90
CA VAL A 212 -9.56 -3.52 13.67
C VAL A 212 -10.16 -3.78 15.05
N ASN A 213 -10.55 -2.72 15.77
CA ASN A 213 -11.14 -2.83 17.10
C ASN A 213 -12.52 -3.51 17.07
N ARG A 214 -13.36 -3.25 16.06
CA ARG A 214 -14.67 -3.89 15.91
C ARG A 214 -14.56 -5.38 15.61
N ILE A 215 -13.61 -5.77 14.77
CA ILE A 215 -13.29 -7.19 14.53
C ILE A 215 -12.78 -7.83 15.83
N ALA A 216 -11.84 -7.22 16.52
CA ALA A 216 -11.32 -7.73 17.79
C ALA A 216 -12.44 -7.90 18.84
N ALA A 217 -13.33 -6.93 18.95
CA ALA A 217 -14.49 -7.01 19.85
C ALA A 217 -15.40 -8.21 19.51
N SER A 218 -15.62 -8.50 18.21
CA SER A 218 -16.42 -9.66 17.78
C SER A 218 -15.79 -11.01 18.14
N LEU A 219 -14.46 -11.04 18.33
CA LEU A 219 -13.71 -12.22 18.80
C LEU A 219 -13.64 -12.31 20.35
N GLY A 220 -14.33 -11.45 21.07
CA GLY A 220 -14.32 -11.39 22.54
C GLY A 220 -13.27 -10.41 23.10
N GLY A 221 -12.66 -9.58 22.25
CA GLY A 221 -11.59 -8.65 22.61
C GLY A 221 -10.27 -9.34 22.96
N THR A 222 -9.25 -8.56 23.23
CA THR A 222 -7.90 -9.06 23.57
C THR A 222 -7.85 -9.80 24.92
N GLY A 223 -8.87 -9.61 25.78
CA GLY A 223 -9.00 -10.34 27.05
C GLY A 223 -9.82 -11.64 26.96
N GLY A 224 -10.41 -11.96 25.81
CA GLY A 224 -11.31 -13.11 25.63
C GLY A 224 -10.62 -14.48 25.42
N GLY A 225 -9.29 -14.54 25.51
CA GLY A 225 -8.53 -15.79 25.37
C GLY A 225 -8.38 -16.32 23.93
N ARG A 226 -8.92 -15.60 22.92
CA ARG A 226 -8.85 -15.96 21.50
C ARG A 226 -7.86 -15.11 20.70
N ILE A 227 -7.45 -13.95 21.21
CA ILE A 227 -6.48 -13.05 20.61
C ILE A 227 -5.20 -13.10 21.46
N HIS A 228 -4.11 -13.50 20.83
CA HIS A 228 -2.81 -13.69 21.46
C HIS A 228 -1.85 -12.63 20.88
N LEU A 229 -1.68 -11.51 21.57
CA LEU A 229 -0.71 -10.45 21.23
C LEU A 229 0.66 -10.77 21.82
N SER A 230 1.71 -10.20 21.24
CA SER A 230 3.10 -10.45 21.62
C SER A 230 3.42 -11.96 21.66
N SER A 231 2.70 -12.74 20.84
CA SER A 231 2.78 -14.19 20.78
C SER A 231 3.54 -14.59 19.52
N ARG A 232 4.84 -14.83 19.69
CA ARG A 232 5.73 -15.18 18.58
C ARG A 232 5.64 -16.66 18.27
N ILE A 233 5.14 -17.00 17.10
CA ILE A 233 5.23 -18.35 16.56
C ILE A 233 6.66 -18.57 16.04
N THR A 234 7.28 -19.67 16.44
CA THR A 234 8.66 -20.02 16.08
C THR A 234 8.74 -21.22 15.12
N GLY A 235 7.66 -22.00 15.03
CA GLY A 235 7.59 -23.14 14.12
C GLY A 235 6.15 -23.62 13.94
N ILE A 236 5.89 -24.17 12.77
CA ILE A 236 4.62 -24.80 12.40
C ILE A 236 4.95 -26.10 11.69
N ARG A 237 4.37 -27.20 12.16
CA ARG A 237 4.55 -28.52 11.54
C ARG A 237 3.24 -29.27 11.49
N ARG A 238 3.06 -30.07 10.47
CA ARG A 238 1.93 -31.00 10.36
C ARG A 238 2.09 -32.13 11.34
N ASP A 239 0.99 -32.59 11.88
CA ASP A 239 0.92 -33.75 12.78
C ASP A 239 -0.37 -34.53 12.48
N GLN A 240 -0.51 -35.76 13.03
CA GLN A 240 -1.60 -36.68 12.76
C GLN A 240 -2.99 -36.03 12.76
N GLY A 241 -3.45 -35.60 11.56
CA GLY A 241 -4.76 -34.96 11.34
C GLY A 241 -4.87 -33.49 11.71
N GLY A 242 -3.79 -32.85 12.19
CA GLY A 242 -3.77 -31.44 12.55
C GLY A 242 -2.44 -30.75 12.32
N VAL A 243 -2.18 -29.73 13.11
CA VAL A 243 -0.99 -28.88 13.05
C VAL A 243 -0.52 -28.54 14.45
N ILE A 244 0.78 -28.58 14.67
CA ILE A 244 1.41 -28.13 15.91
C ILE A 244 2.06 -26.76 15.66
N LEU A 245 1.73 -25.79 16.52
CA LEU A 245 2.36 -24.49 16.59
C LEU A 245 3.35 -24.50 17.76
N SER A 246 4.61 -24.18 17.50
CA SER A 246 5.60 -23.89 18.54
C SER A 246 5.54 -22.38 18.85
N ILE A 247 5.19 -22.03 20.08
CA ILE A 247 4.98 -20.67 20.54
C ILE A 247 6.10 -20.32 21.52
N ASP A 248 6.75 -19.19 21.31
CA ASP A 248 7.82 -18.71 22.18
C ASP A 248 7.28 -18.48 23.61
N GLY A 249 7.89 -19.14 24.59
CA GLY A 249 7.47 -19.11 26.00
C GLY A 249 6.34 -20.04 26.39
N ASP A 250 5.46 -20.45 25.45
CA ASP A 250 4.29 -21.33 25.77
C ASP A 250 4.45 -22.77 25.30
N GLY A 251 5.46 -23.07 24.46
CA GLY A 251 5.73 -24.41 23.96
C GLY A 251 4.84 -24.83 22.78
N ASP A 252 4.62 -26.11 22.60
CA ASP A 252 3.88 -26.70 21.48
C ASP A 252 2.39 -26.78 21.78
N VAL A 253 1.57 -26.24 20.86
CA VAL A 253 0.10 -26.25 20.95
C VAL A 253 -0.49 -26.85 19.69
N TRP A 254 -1.41 -27.80 19.84
CA TRP A 254 -2.07 -28.49 18.73
C TRP A 254 -3.36 -27.75 18.28
N PHE A 255 -3.61 -27.71 16.95
CA PHE A 255 -4.80 -27.18 16.29
C PHE A 255 -5.26 -28.12 15.18
N ASP A 256 -6.58 -28.13 14.89
CA ASP A 256 -7.13 -28.89 13.76
C ASP A 256 -6.62 -28.34 12.41
N LYS A 257 -6.51 -27.02 12.29
CA LYS A 257 -6.08 -26.31 11.08
C LYS A 257 -5.31 -25.04 11.44
N VAL A 258 -4.51 -24.57 10.47
CA VAL A 258 -3.85 -23.26 10.53
C VAL A 258 -4.16 -22.46 9.27
N ILE A 259 -4.34 -21.16 9.44
CA ILE A 259 -4.42 -20.17 8.36
C ILE A 259 -3.18 -19.27 8.48
N MET A 260 -2.34 -19.30 7.45
CA MET A 260 -1.19 -18.42 7.36
C MET A 260 -1.64 -17.08 6.76
N ALA A 261 -1.60 -16.03 7.57
CA ALA A 261 -1.98 -14.66 7.19
C ALA A 261 -0.83 -13.66 7.40
N ALA A 262 0.39 -14.17 7.47
CA ALA A 262 1.64 -13.42 7.45
C ALA A 262 2.17 -13.29 6.01
N HIS A 263 3.24 -12.53 5.80
CA HIS A 263 3.91 -12.46 4.50
C HIS A 263 4.40 -13.83 4.05
N ALA A 264 4.48 -14.05 2.73
CA ALA A 264 4.85 -15.35 2.17
C ALA A 264 6.25 -15.81 2.64
N ASP A 265 7.23 -14.91 2.68
CA ASP A 265 8.58 -15.18 3.17
C ASP A 265 8.62 -15.50 4.68
N GLN A 266 7.80 -14.83 5.48
CA GLN A 266 7.62 -15.10 6.90
C GLN A 266 6.91 -16.45 7.10
N SER A 267 5.86 -16.71 6.34
CA SER A 267 5.12 -17.98 6.37
C SER A 267 6.03 -19.15 6.04
N LEU A 268 6.87 -19.04 5.01
CA LEU A 268 7.83 -20.09 4.63
C LEU A 268 8.84 -20.37 5.74
N LYS A 269 9.34 -19.35 6.43
CA LYS A 269 10.28 -19.51 7.56
C LYS A 269 9.66 -20.24 8.75
N LEU A 270 8.34 -20.12 8.93
CA LEU A 270 7.63 -20.77 10.03
C LEU A 270 7.28 -22.23 9.74
N ILE A 271 7.04 -22.63 8.48
CA ILE A 271 6.66 -23.99 8.12
C ILE A 271 7.90 -24.89 8.10
N SER A 272 8.11 -25.65 9.16
CA SER A 272 9.32 -26.48 9.32
C SER A 272 9.34 -27.71 8.40
N ASP A 273 8.19 -28.21 7.99
CA ASP A 273 7.97 -29.37 7.11
C ASP A 273 7.46 -28.96 5.72
N ALA A 274 7.81 -27.74 5.27
CA ALA A 274 7.39 -27.24 3.95
C ALA A 274 7.82 -28.20 2.84
N THR A 275 6.88 -28.53 1.96
CA THR A 275 7.14 -29.28 0.72
C THR A 275 7.99 -28.48 -0.27
N GLN A 276 8.56 -29.13 -1.29
CA GLN A 276 9.30 -28.41 -2.32
C GLN A 276 8.39 -27.41 -3.06
N GLN A 277 7.16 -27.81 -3.40
CA GLN A 277 6.20 -26.93 -4.05
C GLN A 277 5.87 -25.69 -3.20
N GLU A 278 5.66 -25.82 -1.91
CA GLU A 278 5.43 -24.69 -1.00
C GLU A 278 6.65 -23.75 -0.94
N ARG A 279 7.86 -24.32 -0.93
CA ARG A 279 9.10 -23.54 -0.99
C ARG A 279 9.19 -22.74 -2.28
N ASP A 280 8.95 -23.39 -3.41
CA ASP A 280 9.06 -22.76 -4.73
C ASP A 280 8.05 -21.61 -4.88
N ILE A 281 6.80 -21.83 -4.46
CA ILE A 281 5.74 -20.82 -4.55
C ILE A 281 5.98 -19.67 -3.55
N LEU A 282 6.18 -19.97 -2.26
CA LEU A 282 6.27 -18.92 -1.24
C LEU A 282 7.56 -18.10 -1.37
N SER A 283 8.66 -18.70 -1.85
CA SER A 283 9.91 -17.96 -2.12
C SER A 283 9.86 -17.03 -3.33
N SER A 284 8.87 -17.20 -4.22
CA SER A 284 8.69 -16.31 -5.36
C SER A 284 8.20 -14.91 -4.97
N PHE A 285 7.65 -14.76 -3.76
CA PHE A 285 7.18 -13.47 -3.25
C PHE A 285 8.28 -12.79 -2.42
N ARG A 286 8.85 -11.74 -2.96
CA ARG A 286 9.85 -10.92 -2.27
C ARG A 286 9.20 -9.72 -1.61
N PHE A 287 9.82 -9.24 -0.54
CA PHE A 287 9.40 -8.05 0.18
C PHE A 287 10.57 -7.07 0.27
N GLN A 288 10.26 -5.77 0.19
CA GLN A 288 11.23 -4.71 0.36
C GLN A 288 10.83 -3.79 1.51
N PRO A 289 11.79 -3.36 2.35
CA PRO A 289 11.51 -2.44 3.43
C PRO A 289 11.25 -1.04 2.88
N ASN A 290 10.27 -0.37 3.47
CA ASN A 290 9.95 1.04 3.23
C ASN A 290 9.80 1.75 4.57
N ARG A 291 10.56 2.83 4.75
CA ARG A 291 10.45 3.67 5.93
C ARG A 291 9.34 4.69 5.73
N ALA A 292 8.30 4.64 6.56
CA ALA A 292 7.23 5.61 6.63
C ALA A 292 7.50 6.57 7.80
N VAL A 293 7.51 7.87 7.54
CA VAL A 293 7.70 8.91 8.55
C VAL A 293 6.47 9.79 8.57
N LEU A 294 5.74 9.79 9.70
CA LEU A 294 4.64 10.70 9.98
C LEU A 294 5.21 11.99 10.59
N HIS A 295 4.96 13.13 9.97
CA HIS A 295 5.57 14.40 10.36
C HIS A 295 4.70 15.61 10.02
N SER A 296 5.08 16.79 10.58
CA SER A 296 4.49 18.09 10.26
C SER A 296 5.40 18.99 9.43
N ASP A 297 6.50 18.47 8.86
CA ASP A 297 7.45 19.21 8.04
C ASP A 297 6.99 19.34 6.59
N PRO A 298 6.59 20.54 6.10
CA PRO A 298 6.14 20.71 4.71
C PRO A 298 7.30 20.71 3.69
N SER A 299 8.54 20.63 4.12
CA SER A 299 9.70 20.71 3.24
C SER A 299 9.79 19.56 2.25
N LEU A 300 9.16 18.40 2.56
CA LEU A 300 9.04 17.22 1.68
C LEU A 300 7.79 17.26 0.78
N MET A 301 7.12 18.41 0.67
CA MET A 301 6.04 18.64 -0.29
C MET A 301 6.58 19.39 -1.52
N PRO A 302 5.83 19.41 -2.67
CA PRO A 302 6.19 20.27 -3.79
C PRO A 302 6.36 21.73 -3.36
N GLN A 303 7.32 22.46 -3.97
CA GLN A 303 7.60 23.84 -3.61
C GLN A 303 6.39 24.76 -3.84
N ARG A 304 5.62 24.46 -4.89
CA ARG A 304 4.40 25.23 -5.23
C ARG A 304 3.18 24.60 -4.60
N ARG A 305 2.55 25.30 -3.67
CA ARG A 305 1.34 24.81 -3.01
C ARG A 305 0.19 24.52 -3.98
N SER A 306 0.13 25.20 -5.12
CA SER A 306 -0.84 24.94 -6.19
C SER A 306 -0.65 23.58 -6.88
N ALA A 307 0.55 22.98 -6.78
CA ALA A 307 0.84 21.64 -7.27
C ALA A 307 0.54 20.52 -6.24
N TRP A 308 0.26 20.85 -4.98
CA TRP A 308 0.05 19.85 -3.94
C TRP A 308 -1.14 18.94 -4.27
N GLY A 309 -0.87 17.65 -4.33
CA GLY A 309 -1.87 16.60 -4.40
C GLY A 309 -2.05 15.90 -3.06
N ALA A 310 -2.97 14.96 -2.98
CA ALA A 310 -3.05 14.04 -1.86
C ALA A 310 -1.83 13.12 -1.82
N TRP A 311 -1.33 12.72 -2.98
CA TRP A 311 -0.10 11.95 -3.19
C TRP A 311 0.90 12.81 -3.97
N ASN A 312 2.12 12.97 -3.44
CA ASN A 312 3.14 13.83 -4.03
C ASN A 312 4.43 13.04 -4.21
N TYR A 313 4.74 12.69 -5.45
CA TYR A 313 6.02 12.09 -5.82
C TYR A 313 7.09 13.18 -5.88
N ILE A 314 8.18 12.97 -5.16
CA ILE A 314 9.32 13.88 -5.10
C ILE A 314 10.55 13.15 -5.63
N GLY A 315 11.19 13.66 -6.69
CA GLY A 315 12.34 13.01 -7.31
C GLY A 315 13.23 13.96 -8.09
N GLU A 316 14.45 13.51 -8.37
CA GLU A 316 15.41 14.28 -9.18
C GLU A 316 15.13 14.19 -10.69
N GLY A 317 14.33 13.19 -11.12
CA GLY A 317 14.15 12.86 -12.54
C GLY A 317 15.34 12.04 -13.08
N GLY A 318 15.04 11.06 -13.95
CA GLY A 318 16.04 10.08 -14.39
C GLY A 318 16.14 8.87 -13.46
N GLY A 319 16.27 7.69 -14.02
CA GLY A 319 15.94 6.38 -13.47
C GLY A 319 16.53 5.89 -12.14
N ASP A 320 17.42 6.62 -11.46
CA ASP A 320 18.16 6.10 -10.29
C ASP A 320 17.77 6.71 -8.93
N ALA A 321 16.84 7.65 -8.90
CA ALA A 321 16.36 8.19 -7.63
C ALA A 321 15.44 7.18 -6.93
N GLY A 322 15.76 6.84 -5.69
CA GLY A 322 14.89 6.04 -4.83
C GLY A 322 13.48 6.67 -4.73
N LEU A 323 12.48 5.85 -4.41
CA LEU A 323 11.12 6.33 -4.15
C LEU A 323 11.14 7.33 -2.99
N CYS A 324 10.62 8.54 -3.20
CA CYS A 324 10.20 9.44 -2.13
C CYS A 324 8.77 9.90 -2.46
N LEU A 325 7.84 9.54 -1.60
CA LEU A 325 6.42 9.82 -1.78
C LEU A 325 5.88 10.45 -0.51
N THR A 326 5.33 11.66 -0.62
CA THR A 326 4.70 12.34 0.52
C THR A 326 3.18 12.40 0.35
N TYR A 327 2.48 11.82 1.30
CA TYR A 327 1.03 11.90 1.43
C TYR A 327 0.64 13.14 2.24
N TRP A 328 -0.31 13.90 1.75
CA TRP A 328 -0.92 15.00 2.49
C TRP A 328 -2.12 14.49 3.29
N MET A 329 -1.89 14.13 4.54
CA MET A 329 -2.86 13.44 5.38
C MET A 329 -4.10 14.28 5.68
N ASN A 330 -3.94 15.61 5.81
CA ASN A 330 -5.09 16.50 5.96
C ASN A 330 -6.09 16.37 4.81
N LYS A 331 -5.60 16.14 3.59
CA LYS A 331 -6.45 15.97 2.41
C LYS A 331 -7.00 14.55 2.30
N LEU A 332 -6.15 13.54 2.61
CA LEU A 332 -6.52 12.13 2.52
C LEU A 332 -7.52 11.69 3.59
N GLN A 333 -7.39 12.19 4.82
CA GLN A 333 -8.22 11.77 5.94
C GLN A 333 -9.13 12.88 6.47
N SER A 334 -9.28 14.00 5.72
CA SER A 334 -10.07 15.17 6.12
C SER A 334 -9.72 15.70 7.51
N ILE A 335 -8.43 15.70 7.84
CA ILE A 335 -7.91 16.22 9.10
C ILE A 335 -7.89 17.74 9.05
N ASP A 336 -8.23 18.40 10.17
CA ASP A 336 -8.21 19.86 10.27
C ASP A 336 -6.83 20.42 9.90
N MET A 337 -6.80 21.46 9.07
CA MET A 337 -5.58 22.14 8.61
C MET A 337 -4.81 22.83 9.74
N ALA A 338 -5.41 23.02 10.91
CA ALA A 338 -4.74 23.47 12.12
C ALA A 338 -3.65 22.47 12.60
N TYR A 339 -3.76 21.21 12.20
CA TYR A 339 -2.83 20.13 12.51
C TYR A 339 -2.17 19.64 11.21
N PRO A 340 -1.16 20.31 10.67
CA PRO A 340 -0.53 19.93 9.43
C PRO A 340 0.16 18.58 9.55
N LEU A 341 -0.26 17.60 8.73
CA LEU A 341 0.23 16.22 8.79
C LEU A 341 0.54 15.69 7.40
N TYR A 342 1.73 15.13 7.32
CA TYR A 342 2.28 14.47 6.13
C TYR A 342 2.83 13.12 6.53
N GLU A 343 2.73 12.17 5.62
CA GLU A 343 3.46 10.91 5.73
C GLU A 343 4.37 10.77 4.53
N THR A 344 5.67 10.57 4.77
CA THR A 344 6.64 10.39 3.69
C THR A 344 7.21 8.98 3.71
N LEU A 345 7.05 8.27 2.60
CA LEU A 345 7.75 7.00 2.35
C LEU A 345 9.15 7.30 1.81
N ASN A 346 10.15 6.69 2.44
CA ASN A 346 11.55 6.75 2.07
C ASN A 346 12.03 8.20 1.83
N PRO A 347 11.98 9.08 2.83
CA PRO A 347 12.38 10.47 2.67
C PRO A 347 13.82 10.55 2.15
N HIS A 348 14.03 11.28 1.05
CA HIS A 348 15.36 11.47 0.44
C HIS A 348 16.26 12.42 1.23
N ARG A 349 15.71 13.11 2.21
CA ARG A 349 16.39 13.94 3.20
C ARG A 349 15.71 13.79 4.55
N ASP A 350 16.45 14.06 5.61
CA ASP A 350 15.90 13.99 6.96
C ASP A 350 14.81 15.03 7.18
N THR A 351 13.72 14.59 7.78
CA THR A 351 12.69 15.47 8.33
C THR A 351 13.23 16.15 9.58
N ARG A 352 12.75 17.33 9.88
CA ARG A 352 13.04 17.98 11.15
C ARG A 352 12.57 17.09 12.31
N GLU A 353 13.49 16.71 13.19
CA GLU A 353 13.22 15.79 14.31
C GLU A 353 12.10 16.28 15.23
N ASP A 354 12.04 17.60 15.48
CA ASP A 354 11.03 18.24 16.30
C ASP A 354 9.61 18.21 15.68
N LEU A 355 9.49 17.85 14.40
CA LEU A 355 8.24 17.73 13.68
C LEU A 355 7.86 16.27 13.34
N VAL A 356 8.64 15.29 13.79
CA VAL A 356 8.36 13.87 13.59
C VAL A 356 7.42 13.35 14.68
N HIS A 357 6.30 12.78 14.29
CA HIS A 357 5.35 12.13 15.20
C HIS A 357 5.60 10.63 15.33
N ALA A 358 5.98 9.96 14.23
CA ALA A 358 6.31 8.53 14.21
C ALA A 358 7.23 8.17 13.05
N SER A 359 8.01 7.09 13.21
CA SER A 359 8.77 6.46 12.13
C SER A 359 8.55 4.95 12.20
N ILE A 360 8.09 4.36 11.10
CA ILE A 360 7.64 2.97 11.03
C ILE A 360 8.28 2.34 9.80
N ASN A 361 8.73 1.09 9.92
CA ASN A 361 9.19 0.30 8.78
C ASN A 361 8.07 -0.65 8.36
N TYR A 362 7.74 -0.62 7.07
CA TYR A 362 6.82 -1.54 6.42
C TYR A 362 7.54 -2.35 5.37
N ASP A 363 7.20 -3.63 5.27
CA ASP A 363 7.68 -4.49 4.20
C ASP A 363 6.61 -4.58 3.12
N HIS A 364 6.89 -4.05 1.92
CA HIS A 364 5.98 -4.09 0.79
C HIS A 364 6.35 -5.22 -0.18
N ALA A 365 5.34 -5.95 -0.65
CA ALA A 365 5.53 -7.00 -1.63
C ALA A 365 6.02 -6.43 -2.98
N VAL A 366 7.04 -7.06 -3.55
CA VAL A 366 7.51 -6.79 -4.92
C VAL A 366 6.76 -7.72 -5.87
N ILE A 367 5.87 -7.14 -6.69
CA ILE A 367 5.06 -7.90 -7.65
C ILE A 367 5.78 -7.93 -9.00
N ASP A 368 6.83 -8.73 -9.07
CA ASP A 368 7.60 -8.99 -10.30
C ASP A 368 7.02 -10.18 -11.09
N GLN A 369 7.76 -10.62 -12.12
CA GLN A 369 7.36 -11.78 -12.92
C GLN A 369 7.29 -13.07 -12.08
N SER A 370 8.21 -13.24 -11.12
CA SER A 370 8.23 -14.41 -10.23
C SER A 370 7.00 -14.46 -9.34
N ALA A 371 6.64 -13.32 -8.70
CA ALA A 371 5.45 -13.22 -7.87
C ALA A 371 4.17 -13.43 -8.70
N THR A 372 4.13 -12.93 -9.94
CA THR A 372 2.98 -13.14 -10.85
C THR A 372 2.83 -14.61 -11.25
N ALA A 373 3.93 -15.30 -11.54
CA ALA A 373 3.93 -16.72 -11.84
C ALA A 373 3.52 -17.58 -10.63
N GLY A 374 3.97 -17.21 -9.43
CA GLY A 374 3.62 -17.90 -8.18
C GLY A 374 2.15 -17.81 -7.77
N GLN A 375 1.36 -16.95 -8.42
CA GLN A 375 -0.10 -16.85 -8.19
C GLN A 375 -0.93 -17.79 -9.07
N GLN A 376 -0.33 -18.45 -10.05
CA GLN A 376 -0.98 -19.39 -10.98
C GLN A 376 -0.82 -20.83 -10.51
#